data_d7db020b441924ae4d1a0126867f9f16
#
_entry.id   d7db020b441924ae4d1a0126867f9f16
#
_cell.length_a   1.000
_cell.length_b   1.000
_cell.length_c   1.000
_cell.angle_alpha   90.00
_cell.angle_beta   90.00
_cell.angle_gamma   90.00
#
_symmetry.space_group_name_H-M   'P 1'
#
loop_
_entity.id
_entity.type
_entity.pdbx_description
1 polymer ?
#
loop_
_entity_poly.entity_id
_entity_poly.type
_entity_poly.pdbx_seq_one_letter_code
_entity_poly.pdbx_strand_id
1 'polypeptide(L)'
;IARADSYDGPLADVLQSQFEHFRPHVPVAGKRVLLKPNLVEYHKAKVINTDPRFVGAVIELFKREGAAEIVVAEGPGHWRNVQFLVNESGLGDVLRAHGVRFVDLNHDEPVKTLNLGRMTGLDHLYLSQTVLSADVFVSLPKLKTHHWAGATLSLKNLFGTLPGICYGWPKNELHWRGIPHSIVDIALTHTPHLAVVDGIVGMEGDGPLNGTAKPVGAVVMGADLVAVDATCCRLMKLPPERLPTLAMAAMKRLGRIREAEIPQLGEPVAALATAFEWPPKVEKQLLTAEQAATAS
;
A
#
# COMPACT_ATOMS: atom_id res chain seq x y z
N ILE A 1 -4.78 10.70 -10.59
CA ILE A 1 -5.97 9.85 -10.38
C ILE A 1 -6.54 9.50 -11.76
N ALA A 2 -6.93 8.24 -11.96
CA ALA A 2 -7.72 7.82 -13.12
C ALA A 2 -9.03 7.18 -12.68
N ARG A 3 -10.06 7.30 -13.51
CA ARG A 3 -11.33 6.59 -13.35
C ARG A 3 -11.20 5.17 -13.89
N ALA A 4 -11.68 4.20 -13.12
CA ALA A 4 -11.82 2.80 -13.53
C ALA A 4 -13.01 2.19 -12.79
N ASP A 5 -14.14 2.09 -13.47
CA ASP A 5 -15.42 1.68 -12.84
C ASP A 5 -15.51 0.16 -12.62
N SER A 6 -14.62 -0.63 -13.24
CA SER A 6 -14.62 -2.09 -13.16
C SER A 6 -13.22 -2.66 -13.33
N TYR A 7 -12.97 -3.84 -12.73
CA TYR A 7 -11.76 -4.62 -12.96
C TYR A 7 -11.76 -5.34 -14.32
N ASP A 8 -12.90 -5.46 -14.97
CA ASP A 8 -13.08 -6.19 -16.24
C ASP A 8 -12.89 -5.30 -17.48
N GLY A 9 -12.60 -4.02 -17.27
CA GLY A 9 -12.31 -3.04 -18.33
C GLY A 9 -10.83 -3.07 -18.81
N PRO A 10 -10.44 -2.12 -19.68
CA PRO A 10 -9.08 -2.01 -20.20
C PRO A 10 -8.12 -1.41 -19.16
N LEU A 11 -8.04 -2.06 -17.98
CA LEU A 11 -7.34 -1.53 -16.81
C LEU A 11 -5.85 -1.35 -17.06
N ALA A 12 -5.23 -2.24 -17.83
CA ALA A 12 -3.82 -2.12 -18.20
C ALA A 12 -3.54 -0.84 -19.02
N ASP A 13 -4.47 -0.44 -19.88
CA ASP A 13 -4.32 0.78 -20.69
C ASP A 13 -4.51 2.05 -19.84
N VAL A 14 -5.45 2.01 -18.88
CA VAL A 14 -5.61 3.08 -17.88
C VAL A 14 -4.34 3.26 -17.06
N LEU A 15 -3.76 2.17 -16.57
CA LEU A 15 -2.51 2.16 -15.83
C LEU A 15 -1.33 2.63 -16.68
N GLN A 16 -1.28 2.23 -17.94
CA GLN A 16 -0.26 2.65 -18.91
C GLN A 16 -0.26 4.18 -19.11
N SER A 17 -1.44 4.74 -19.34
CA SER A 17 -1.61 6.20 -19.48
C SER A 17 -1.19 6.97 -18.23
N GLN A 18 -1.52 6.45 -17.03
CA GLN A 18 -1.03 7.07 -15.80
C GLN A 18 0.48 6.96 -15.64
N PHE A 19 1.07 5.80 -15.97
CA PHE A 19 2.50 5.54 -15.80
C PHE A 19 3.38 6.40 -16.71
N GLU A 20 2.89 6.89 -17.83
CA GLU A 20 3.61 7.80 -18.71
C GLU A 20 4.20 9.02 -17.98
N HIS A 21 3.49 9.53 -16.98
CA HIS A 21 3.95 10.64 -16.15
C HIS A 21 5.11 10.26 -15.20
N PHE A 22 5.23 8.99 -14.85
CA PHE A 22 6.24 8.48 -13.90
C PHE A 22 7.43 7.81 -14.60
N ARG A 23 7.29 7.42 -15.87
CA ARG A 23 8.33 6.74 -16.66
C ARG A 23 9.71 7.40 -16.58
N PRO A 24 9.86 8.75 -16.63
CA PRO A 24 11.16 9.38 -16.49
C PRO A 24 11.82 9.21 -15.12
N HIS A 25 11.02 8.97 -14.09
CA HIS A 25 11.47 8.88 -12.68
C HIS A 25 11.53 7.46 -12.14
N VAL A 26 10.83 6.53 -12.80
CA VAL A 26 10.76 5.11 -12.43
C VAL A 26 11.14 4.26 -13.64
N PRO A 27 12.43 4.18 -13.97
CA PRO A 27 12.91 3.41 -15.12
C PRO A 27 12.76 1.91 -14.86
N VAL A 28 11.99 1.23 -15.71
CA VAL A 28 11.60 -0.19 -15.56
C VAL A 28 12.33 -1.12 -16.53
N ALA A 29 12.67 -0.62 -17.75
CA ALA A 29 13.25 -1.43 -18.80
C ALA A 29 14.55 -2.13 -18.34
N GLY A 30 14.60 -3.45 -18.49
CA GLY A 30 15.72 -4.29 -18.06
C GLY A 30 15.87 -4.45 -16.54
N LYS A 31 14.87 -4.04 -15.73
CA LYS A 31 14.92 -4.05 -14.27
C LYS A 31 14.14 -5.22 -13.66
N ARG A 32 14.52 -5.60 -12.44
CA ARG A 32 13.77 -6.48 -11.57
C ARG A 32 12.74 -5.67 -10.79
N VAL A 33 11.45 -5.91 -11.07
CA VAL A 33 10.32 -5.20 -10.46
C VAL A 33 9.70 -6.08 -9.37
N LEU A 34 9.60 -5.55 -8.17
CA LEU A 34 8.83 -6.15 -7.07
C LEU A 34 7.46 -5.48 -6.98
N LEU A 35 6.41 -6.25 -7.09
CA LEU A 35 5.02 -5.81 -6.85
C LEU A 35 4.57 -6.35 -5.50
N LYS A 36 4.21 -5.44 -4.61
CA LYS A 36 3.70 -5.81 -3.29
C LYS A 36 2.22 -5.47 -3.16
N PRO A 37 1.29 -6.42 -3.43
CA PRO A 37 -0.12 -6.22 -3.15
C PRO A 37 -0.37 -6.10 -1.63
N ASN A 38 -1.58 -5.75 -1.24
CA ASN A 38 -2.07 -5.92 0.11
C ASN A 38 -2.79 -7.28 0.21
N LEU A 39 -2.21 -8.22 0.94
CA LEU A 39 -2.83 -9.49 1.28
C LEU A 39 -2.87 -9.61 2.81
N VAL A 40 -4.04 -9.91 3.37
CA VAL A 40 -4.20 -10.03 4.82
C VAL A 40 -4.87 -11.34 5.20
N GLU A 41 -6.05 -11.59 4.66
CA GLU A 41 -6.87 -12.77 4.92
C GLU A 41 -7.81 -13.01 3.74
N TYR A 42 -8.32 -14.23 3.59
CA TYR A 42 -9.33 -14.55 2.60
C TYR A 42 -10.71 -14.71 3.24
N HIS A 43 -11.68 -14.04 2.64
CA HIS A 43 -13.09 -14.24 2.91
C HIS A 43 -13.87 -13.99 1.62
N LYS A 44 -14.62 -15.01 1.16
CA LYS A 44 -15.30 -15.00 -0.15
C LYS A 44 -16.20 -13.78 -0.39
N ALA A 45 -16.81 -13.22 0.65
CA ALA A 45 -17.77 -12.12 0.56
C ALA A 45 -17.17 -10.76 0.93
N LYS A 46 -15.85 -10.64 1.16
CA LYS A 46 -15.22 -9.39 1.64
C LYS A 46 -14.12 -8.90 0.72
N VAL A 47 -14.01 -7.60 0.57
CA VAL A 47 -13.01 -6.90 -0.24
C VAL A 47 -11.80 -6.56 0.65
N ILE A 48 -11.06 -7.58 1.10
CA ILE A 48 -9.95 -7.41 2.05
C ILE A 48 -8.65 -7.04 1.34
N ASN A 49 -8.36 -7.72 0.23
CA ASN A 49 -7.09 -7.70 -0.46
C ASN A 49 -7.12 -6.83 -1.72
N THR A 50 -5.96 -6.50 -2.25
CA THR A 50 -5.84 -5.98 -3.62
C THR A 50 -6.44 -7.01 -4.57
N ASP A 51 -7.30 -6.57 -5.49
CA ASP A 51 -7.98 -7.48 -6.43
C ASP A 51 -6.95 -8.17 -7.35
N PRO A 52 -7.01 -9.49 -7.53
CA PRO A 52 -6.07 -10.20 -8.41
C PRO A 52 -6.05 -9.68 -9.85
N ARG A 53 -7.20 -9.24 -10.40
CA ARG A 53 -7.28 -8.64 -11.75
C ARG A 53 -6.52 -7.33 -11.81
N PHE A 54 -6.53 -6.54 -10.71
CA PHE A 54 -5.72 -5.34 -10.61
C PHE A 54 -4.22 -5.68 -10.62
N VAL A 55 -3.80 -6.68 -9.86
CA VAL A 55 -2.42 -7.16 -9.86
C VAL A 55 -2.01 -7.63 -11.27
N GLY A 56 -2.88 -8.37 -11.96
CA GLY A 56 -2.66 -8.80 -13.35
C GLY A 56 -2.44 -7.64 -14.31
N ALA A 57 -3.28 -6.60 -14.21
CA ALA A 57 -3.14 -5.40 -15.04
C ALA A 57 -1.83 -4.64 -14.77
N VAL A 58 -1.38 -4.59 -13.51
CA VAL A 58 -0.08 -3.98 -13.16
C VAL A 58 1.09 -4.85 -13.67
N ILE A 59 0.99 -6.17 -13.61
CA ILE A 59 1.98 -7.07 -14.23
C ILE A 59 2.07 -6.80 -15.73
N GLU A 60 0.94 -6.67 -16.41
CA GLU A 60 0.90 -6.37 -17.84
C GLU A 60 1.55 -5.01 -18.16
N LEU A 61 1.24 -3.97 -17.37
CA LEU A 61 1.89 -2.67 -17.47
C LEU A 61 3.42 -2.83 -17.45
N PHE A 62 3.98 -3.47 -16.43
CA PHE A 62 5.44 -3.53 -16.29
C PHE A 62 6.11 -4.48 -17.30
N LYS A 63 5.39 -5.47 -17.83
CA LYS A 63 5.85 -6.23 -19.01
C LYS A 63 5.94 -5.35 -20.25
N ARG A 64 4.93 -4.51 -20.50
CA ARG A 64 4.93 -3.54 -21.61
C ARG A 64 6.06 -2.52 -21.46
N GLU A 65 6.40 -2.13 -20.24
CA GLU A 65 7.53 -1.22 -19.93
C GLU A 65 8.90 -1.93 -19.99
N GLY A 66 8.94 -3.22 -20.35
CA GLY A 66 10.18 -3.96 -20.56
C GLY A 66 10.90 -4.41 -19.31
N ALA A 67 10.19 -4.66 -18.20
CA ALA A 67 10.78 -5.28 -17.01
C ALA A 67 11.45 -6.62 -17.35
N ALA A 68 12.69 -6.83 -16.87
CA ALA A 68 13.41 -8.08 -17.08
C ALA A 68 12.87 -9.23 -16.22
N GLU A 69 12.45 -8.92 -15.01
CA GLU A 69 11.81 -9.85 -14.07
C GLU A 69 10.71 -9.13 -13.30
N ILE A 70 9.58 -9.80 -13.08
CA ILE A 70 8.53 -9.34 -12.17
C ILE A 70 8.34 -10.39 -11.09
N VAL A 71 8.34 -9.93 -9.82
CA VAL A 71 8.09 -10.76 -8.65
C VAL A 71 6.92 -10.15 -7.89
N VAL A 72 5.96 -10.97 -7.50
CA VAL A 72 4.89 -10.57 -6.56
C VAL A 72 5.21 -11.14 -5.19
N ALA A 73 5.20 -10.30 -4.16
CA ALA A 73 5.55 -10.73 -2.82
C ALA A 73 4.72 -10.03 -1.74
N GLU A 74 4.41 -10.76 -0.67
CA GLU A 74 3.72 -10.24 0.51
C GLU A 74 4.05 -11.11 1.74
N GLY A 75 4.07 -10.46 2.92
CA GLY A 75 4.11 -11.13 4.22
C GLY A 75 2.84 -10.84 5.01
N PRO A 76 1.75 -11.61 4.83
CA PRO A 76 0.48 -11.38 5.53
C PRO A 76 0.64 -11.29 7.06
N GLY A 77 -0.11 -10.38 7.69
CA GLY A 77 0.06 -10.07 9.12
C GLY A 77 -0.41 -11.15 10.08
N HIS A 78 -1.35 -12.00 9.69
CA HIS A 78 -1.79 -13.13 10.50
C HIS A 78 -1.07 -14.41 10.10
N TRP A 79 -0.86 -15.30 11.08
CA TRP A 79 -0.29 -16.62 10.79
C TRP A 79 -1.29 -17.44 9.98
N ARG A 80 -1.24 -17.25 8.70
CA ARG A 80 -2.08 -17.93 7.72
C ARG A 80 -1.22 -18.82 6.82
N ASN A 81 -1.83 -19.84 6.30
CA ASN A 81 -1.26 -20.54 5.17
C ASN A 81 -1.27 -19.60 3.96
N VAL A 82 -0.12 -19.01 3.66
CA VAL A 82 0.00 -17.99 2.59
C VAL A 82 -0.35 -18.60 1.23
N GLN A 83 -0.02 -19.87 1.00
CA GLN A 83 -0.38 -20.57 -0.23
C GLN A 83 -1.89 -20.71 -0.38
N PHE A 84 -2.61 -21.01 0.72
CA PHE A 84 -4.08 -21.01 0.74
C PHE A 84 -4.63 -19.63 0.37
N LEU A 85 -4.10 -18.57 0.99
CA LEU A 85 -4.54 -17.19 0.72
C LEU A 85 -4.33 -16.81 -0.74
N VAL A 86 -3.18 -17.13 -1.32
CA VAL A 86 -2.86 -16.86 -2.73
C VAL A 86 -3.79 -17.62 -3.68
N ASN A 87 -4.09 -18.89 -3.37
CA ASN A 87 -4.97 -19.70 -4.21
C ASN A 87 -6.43 -19.26 -4.11
N GLU A 88 -6.97 -19.15 -2.90
CA GLU A 88 -8.40 -18.85 -2.69
C GLU A 88 -8.77 -17.41 -3.08
N SER A 89 -7.82 -16.48 -3.02
CA SER A 89 -8.04 -15.11 -3.51
C SER A 89 -8.09 -15.01 -5.04
N GLY A 90 -7.71 -16.06 -5.76
CA GLY A 90 -7.56 -16.05 -7.22
C GLY A 90 -6.24 -15.44 -7.71
N LEU A 91 -5.39 -14.95 -6.80
CA LEU A 91 -4.09 -14.37 -7.17
C LEU A 91 -3.19 -15.43 -7.82
N GLY A 92 -3.21 -16.68 -7.33
CA GLY A 92 -2.44 -17.78 -7.88
C GLY A 92 -2.72 -18.05 -9.35
N ASP A 93 -3.99 -17.95 -9.77
CA ASP A 93 -4.38 -18.14 -11.18
C ASP A 93 -3.83 -17.01 -12.06
N VAL A 94 -3.94 -15.77 -11.60
CA VAL A 94 -3.39 -14.59 -12.29
C VAL A 94 -1.87 -14.73 -12.43
N LEU A 95 -1.16 -15.11 -11.38
CA LEU A 95 0.29 -15.25 -11.41
C LEU A 95 0.73 -16.35 -12.37
N ARG A 96 0.03 -17.49 -12.38
CA ARG A 96 0.30 -18.59 -13.34
C ARG A 96 0.06 -18.13 -14.79
N ALA A 97 -1.05 -17.45 -15.04
CA ALA A 97 -1.38 -16.94 -16.37
C ALA A 97 -0.30 -15.97 -16.90
N HIS A 98 0.31 -15.19 -16.02
CA HIS A 98 1.36 -14.24 -16.38
C HIS A 98 2.79 -14.83 -16.28
N GLY A 99 2.98 -16.07 -15.79
CA GLY A 99 4.30 -16.66 -15.56
C GLY A 99 5.13 -15.92 -14.50
N VAL A 100 4.46 -15.36 -13.48
CA VAL A 100 5.08 -14.59 -12.39
C VAL A 100 5.08 -15.41 -11.12
N ARG A 101 6.21 -15.43 -10.39
CA ARG A 101 6.32 -16.13 -9.10
C ARG A 101 5.81 -15.29 -7.95
N PHE A 102 5.29 -15.96 -6.91
CA PHE A 102 5.00 -15.37 -5.61
C PHE A 102 6.10 -15.70 -4.61
N VAL A 103 6.43 -14.73 -3.73
CA VAL A 103 7.35 -14.93 -2.60
C VAL A 103 6.63 -14.58 -1.30
N ASP A 104 6.63 -15.54 -0.36
CA ASP A 104 6.18 -15.32 1.01
C ASP A 104 7.26 -14.59 1.82
N LEU A 105 7.09 -13.28 2.02
CA LEU A 105 8.05 -12.43 2.73
C LEU A 105 8.14 -12.76 4.23
N ASN A 106 7.18 -13.49 4.80
CA ASN A 106 7.26 -13.90 6.20
C ASN A 106 8.37 -14.92 6.46
N HIS A 107 8.72 -15.72 5.43
CA HIS A 107 9.74 -16.75 5.49
C HIS A 107 10.96 -16.46 4.60
N ASP A 108 11.00 -15.26 3.99
CA ASP A 108 12.14 -14.85 3.19
C ASP A 108 13.36 -14.53 4.04
N GLU A 109 14.55 -14.55 3.45
CA GLU A 109 15.81 -14.27 4.13
C GLU A 109 15.80 -12.87 4.78
N PRO A 110 15.99 -12.78 6.11
CA PRO A 110 16.00 -11.50 6.81
C PRO A 110 17.36 -10.81 6.70
N VAL A 111 17.35 -9.59 6.24
CA VAL A 111 18.55 -8.73 6.14
C VAL A 111 18.50 -7.65 7.20
N LYS A 112 19.52 -7.65 8.09
CA LYS A 112 19.68 -6.63 9.11
C LYS A 112 20.04 -5.29 8.47
N THR A 113 19.14 -4.31 8.57
CA THR A 113 19.25 -2.99 7.96
C THR A 113 19.19 -1.89 9.01
N LEU A 114 20.01 -0.84 8.88
CA LEU A 114 19.98 0.30 9.80
C LEU A 114 18.60 0.97 9.76
N ASN A 115 17.99 1.15 10.93
CA ASN A 115 16.72 1.89 11.04
C ASN A 115 16.99 3.40 10.94
N LEU A 116 16.62 4.02 9.82
CA LEU A 116 16.88 5.44 9.59
C LEU A 116 15.93 6.36 10.38
N GLY A 117 14.74 5.86 10.74
CA GLY A 117 13.75 6.65 11.49
C GLY A 117 13.97 6.66 12.99
N ARG A 118 14.33 5.50 13.58
CA ARG A 118 14.56 5.27 15.02
C ARG A 118 13.41 5.67 15.95
N MET A 119 12.20 5.83 15.42
CA MET A 119 11.02 6.24 16.20
C MET A 119 10.51 5.12 17.10
N THR A 120 10.74 3.87 16.70
CA THR A 120 10.43 2.67 17.48
C THR A 120 11.42 2.38 18.59
N GLY A 121 12.57 3.09 18.64
CA GLY A 121 13.69 2.80 19.53
C GLY A 121 14.53 1.59 19.08
N LEU A 122 14.26 1.03 17.91
CA LEU A 122 15.11 -0.02 17.31
C LEU A 122 16.21 0.62 16.48
N ASP A 123 17.46 0.19 16.70
CA ASP A 123 18.60 0.64 15.88
C ASP A 123 18.60 0.01 14.49
N HIS A 124 17.99 -1.15 14.35
CA HIS A 124 17.95 -1.92 13.11
C HIS A 124 16.55 -2.49 12.88
N LEU A 125 16.22 -2.62 11.60
CA LEU A 125 15.07 -3.41 11.11
C LEU A 125 15.60 -4.61 10.33
N TYR A 126 14.85 -5.71 10.36
CA TYR A 126 15.07 -6.84 9.46
C TYR A 126 14.10 -6.70 8.31
N LEU A 127 14.61 -6.46 7.11
CA LEU A 127 13.85 -6.43 5.87
C LEU A 127 14.06 -7.72 5.09
N SER A 128 13.11 -8.07 4.23
CA SER A 128 13.22 -9.23 3.37
C SER A 128 14.26 -9.01 2.27
N GLN A 129 15.13 -9.98 2.01
CA GLN A 129 16.13 -9.96 0.93
C GLN A 129 15.46 -9.73 -0.43
N THR A 130 14.30 -10.33 -0.69
CA THR A 130 13.54 -10.14 -1.94
C THR A 130 13.16 -8.67 -2.15
N VAL A 131 12.77 -7.97 -1.08
CA VAL A 131 12.44 -6.54 -1.14
C VAL A 131 13.67 -5.69 -1.44
N LEU A 132 14.78 -5.96 -0.75
CA LEU A 132 16.02 -5.19 -0.89
C LEU A 132 16.74 -5.42 -2.23
N SER A 133 16.53 -6.57 -2.86
CA SER A 133 17.16 -6.91 -4.14
C SER A 133 16.38 -6.46 -5.37
N ALA A 134 15.22 -5.81 -5.19
CA ALA A 134 14.45 -5.25 -6.29
C ALA A 134 15.06 -3.94 -6.79
N ASP A 135 15.22 -3.80 -8.11
CA ASP A 135 15.62 -2.51 -8.71
C ASP A 135 14.49 -1.49 -8.66
N VAL A 136 13.25 -1.97 -8.80
CA VAL A 136 12.03 -1.15 -8.71
C VAL A 136 11.05 -1.84 -7.76
N PHE A 137 10.73 -1.18 -6.67
CA PHE A 137 9.74 -1.64 -5.69
C PHE A 137 8.45 -0.85 -5.83
N VAL A 138 7.32 -1.54 -6.03
CA VAL A 138 5.99 -0.95 -6.23
C VAL A 138 5.03 -1.46 -5.16
N SER A 139 4.43 -0.54 -4.41
CA SER A 139 3.37 -0.83 -3.45
C SER A 139 2.01 -0.83 -4.16
N LEU A 140 1.22 -1.92 -4.03
CA LEU A 140 -0.13 -2.06 -4.58
C LEU A 140 -1.16 -2.18 -3.46
N PRO A 141 -1.44 -1.11 -2.71
CA PRO A 141 -2.35 -1.17 -1.59
C PRO A 141 -3.82 -1.22 -2.03
N LYS A 142 -4.68 -1.73 -1.15
CA LYS A 142 -6.13 -1.61 -1.24
C LYS A 142 -6.58 -0.31 -0.59
N LEU A 143 -7.47 0.44 -1.22
CA LEU A 143 -8.12 1.61 -0.63
C LEU A 143 -9.06 1.16 0.48
N LYS A 144 -8.66 1.29 1.76
CA LYS A 144 -9.49 0.83 2.88
C LYS A 144 -9.20 1.54 4.20
N THR A 145 -10.22 1.60 5.05
CA THR A 145 -10.12 2.00 6.46
C THR A 145 -9.35 0.97 7.28
N HIS A 146 -8.91 1.37 8.47
CA HIS A 146 -8.18 0.50 9.40
C HIS A 146 -8.42 0.96 10.85
N HIS A 147 -8.88 0.05 11.71
CA HIS A 147 -9.29 0.36 13.09
C HIS A 147 -8.16 0.90 13.98
N TRP A 148 -6.89 0.64 13.66
CA TRP A 148 -5.73 1.15 14.43
C TRP A 148 -4.93 2.24 13.71
N ALA A 149 -4.97 2.31 12.40
CA ALA A 149 -4.17 3.27 11.64
C ALA A 149 -5.02 4.33 10.91
N GLY A 150 -6.34 4.29 11.06
CA GLY A 150 -7.27 5.10 10.29
C GLY A 150 -7.48 4.57 8.87
N ALA A 151 -6.41 4.41 8.13
CA ALA A 151 -6.42 3.85 6.78
C ALA A 151 -5.26 2.87 6.54
N THR A 152 -5.41 1.94 5.61
CA THR A 152 -4.34 1.01 5.23
C THR A 152 -3.42 1.63 4.20
N LEU A 153 -3.74 1.96 3.04
CA LEU A 153 -3.02 2.66 1.99
C LEU A 153 -1.55 2.23 1.77
N SER A 154 -0.74 3.04 1.09
CA SER A 154 0.60 2.65 0.62
C SER A 154 1.62 2.53 1.75
N LEU A 155 1.61 3.45 2.72
CA LEU A 155 2.54 3.43 3.84
C LEU A 155 2.29 2.24 4.77
N LYS A 156 1.03 2.01 5.18
CA LYS A 156 0.70 0.85 6.04
C LYS A 156 0.95 -0.48 5.34
N ASN A 157 0.84 -0.53 4.00
CA ASN A 157 1.14 -1.72 3.22
C ASN A 157 2.59 -2.20 3.41
N LEU A 158 3.52 -1.33 3.80
CA LEU A 158 4.92 -1.67 4.03
C LEU A 158 5.16 -2.64 5.20
N PHE A 159 4.21 -2.78 6.14
CA PHE A 159 4.34 -3.78 7.21
C PHE A 159 4.59 -5.20 6.71
N GLY A 160 4.03 -5.54 5.53
CA GLY A 160 4.23 -6.84 4.91
C GLY A 160 5.62 -7.07 4.34
N THR A 161 6.52 -6.08 4.33
CA THR A 161 7.91 -6.23 3.87
C THR A 161 8.85 -6.80 4.94
N LEU A 162 8.40 -6.84 6.20
CA LEU A 162 9.20 -7.36 7.30
C LEU A 162 8.89 -8.85 7.52
N PRO A 163 9.93 -9.70 7.62
CA PRO A 163 9.75 -11.14 7.82
C PRO A 163 9.04 -11.49 9.12
N GLY A 164 8.00 -12.31 9.04
CA GLY A 164 7.26 -12.79 10.21
C GLY A 164 8.13 -13.62 11.14
N ILE A 165 9.11 -14.36 10.60
CA ILE A 165 10.08 -15.13 11.38
C ILE A 165 10.90 -14.26 12.35
N CYS A 166 11.08 -12.96 12.07
CA CYS A 166 11.77 -12.02 12.96
C CYS A 166 10.83 -11.32 13.93
N TYR A 167 9.60 -10.98 13.50
CA TYR A 167 8.71 -10.09 14.24
C TYR A 167 7.45 -10.77 14.77
N GLY A 168 7.26 -12.05 14.50
CA GLY A 168 6.07 -12.81 14.86
C GLY A 168 4.86 -12.53 13.97
N TRP A 169 3.76 -13.17 14.26
CA TRP A 169 2.47 -13.02 13.58
C TRP A 169 1.44 -12.49 14.57
N PRO A 170 0.90 -11.31 14.35
CA PRO A 170 0.96 -10.39 13.19
C PRO A 170 2.04 -9.31 13.29
N LYS A 171 3.28 -9.65 13.58
CA LYS A 171 4.41 -8.71 13.78
C LYS A 171 4.23 -7.88 15.07
N ASN A 172 3.96 -8.61 16.16
CA ASN A 172 3.52 -8.05 17.45
C ASN A 172 4.48 -7.00 18.01
N GLU A 173 5.80 -7.20 17.92
CA GLU A 173 6.78 -6.25 18.42
C GLU A 173 6.56 -4.85 17.83
N LEU A 174 6.31 -4.76 16.53
CA LEU A 174 6.10 -3.48 15.85
C LEU A 174 4.76 -2.83 16.23
N HIS A 175 3.74 -3.63 16.51
CA HIS A 175 2.48 -3.11 17.02
C HIS A 175 2.64 -2.53 18.43
N TRP A 176 3.38 -3.20 19.31
CA TRP A 176 3.63 -2.72 20.67
C TRP A 176 4.52 -1.47 20.72
N ARG A 177 5.41 -1.29 19.74
CA ARG A 177 6.25 -0.08 19.61
C ARG A 177 5.50 1.11 19.00
N GLY A 178 4.25 0.92 18.62
CA GLY A 178 3.41 1.93 17.99
C GLY A 178 3.37 1.82 16.48
N ILE A 179 2.16 1.61 15.96
CA ILE A 179 1.94 1.40 14.52
C ILE A 179 2.42 2.60 13.67
N PRO A 180 2.09 3.86 13.98
CA PRO A 180 2.59 5.00 13.21
C PRO A 180 4.12 5.10 13.19
N HIS A 181 4.76 4.90 14.35
CA HIS A 181 6.22 4.93 14.48
C HIS A 181 6.88 3.83 13.62
N SER A 182 6.34 2.62 13.69
CA SER A 182 6.87 1.48 12.92
C SER A 182 6.70 1.68 11.42
N ILE A 183 5.55 2.21 10.96
CA ILE A 183 5.32 2.49 9.54
C ILE A 183 6.33 3.52 9.03
N VAL A 184 6.53 4.60 9.77
CA VAL A 184 7.43 5.67 9.37
C VAL A 184 8.89 5.20 9.38
N ASP A 185 9.30 4.40 10.36
CA ASP A 185 10.63 3.79 10.40
C ASP A 185 10.88 2.89 9.18
N ILE A 186 9.91 2.03 8.83
CA ILE A 186 10.01 1.16 7.65
C ILE A 186 10.13 2.00 6.38
N ALA A 187 9.25 3.00 6.22
CA ALA A 187 9.22 3.85 5.05
C ALA A 187 10.53 4.67 4.88
N LEU A 188 11.08 5.22 5.96
CA LEU A 188 12.36 5.92 5.93
C LEU A 188 13.54 4.98 5.60
N THR A 189 13.46 3.72 6.06
CA THR A 189 14.53 2.73 5.84
C THR A 189 14.51 2.19 4.41
N HIS A 190 13.33 1.94 3.86
CA HIS A 190 13.18 1.43 2.48
C HIS A 190 11.85 1.86 1.86
N THR A 191 11.90 2.91 1.05
CA THR A 191 10.72 3.49 0.39
C THR A 191 10.48 2.85 -0.98
N PRO A 192 9.23 2.44 -1.32
CA PRO A 192 8.86 2.09 -2.67
C PRO A 192 9.09 3.24 -3.66
N HIS A 193 9.43 2.90 -4.90
CA HIS A 193 9.60 3.85 -6.00
C HIS A 193 8.26 4.36 -6.52
N LEU A 194 7.20 3.57 -6.34
CA LEU A 194 5.85 3.88 -6.83
C LEU A 194 4.81 3.23 -5.94
N ALA A 195 3.67 3.89 -5.78
CA ALA A 195 2.45 3.30 -5.28
C ALA A 195 1.36 3.32 -6.35
N VAL A 196 0.62 2.23 -6.49
CA VAL A 196 -0.54 2.11 -7.38
C VAL A 196 -1.68 1.54 -6.56
N VAL A 197 -2.62 2.40 -6.20
CA VAL A 197 -3.70 2.08 -5.25
C VAL A 197 -4.90 1.50 -5.98
N ASP A 198 -5.33 0.31 -5.58
CA ASP A 198 -6.58 -0.28 -5.98
C ASP A 198 -7.74 0.36 -5.19
N GLY A 199 -8.37 1.35 -5.80
CA GLY A 199 -9.55 2.07 -5.32
C GLY A 199 -10.77 1.85 -6.22
N ILE A 200 -10.80 0.82 -7.06
CA ILE A 200 -12.00 0.49 -7.86
C ILE A 200 -13.14 0.11 -6.92
N VAL A 201 -12.88 -0.85 -6.03
CA VAL A 201 -13.77 -1.16 -4.91
C VAL A 201 -12.97 -1.11 -3.63
N GLY A 202 -13.22 -0.13 -2.79
CA GLY A 202 -12.58 0.03 -1.47
C GLY A 202 -13.29 -0.75 -0.37
N MET A 203 -12.79 -0.61 0.87
CA MET A 203 -13.43 -1.12 2.09
C MET A 203 -13.61 0.01 3.10
N GLU A 204 -14.82 0.21 3.58
CA GLU A 204 -15.16 1.17 4.64
C GLU A 204 -15.57 0.48 5.95
N GLY A 205 -15.72 1.22 7.04
CA GLY A 205 -16.14 0.70 8.34
C GLY A 205 -15.01 -0.03 9.08
N ASP A 206 -15.29 -1.17 9.69
CA ASP A 206 -14.37 -1.92 10.57
C ASP A 206 -13.24 -2.65 9.80
N GLY A 207 -12.52 -1.90 8.96
CA GLY A 207 -11.31 -2.39 8.33
C GLY A 207 -10.18 -2.70 9.35
N PRO A 208 -9.20 -3.53 8.99
CA PRO A 208 -8.87 -3.99 7.64
C PRO A 208 -9.56 -5.30 7.21
N LEU A 209 -10.39 -5.93 8.04
CA LEU A 209 -10.94 -7.27 7.79
C LEU A 209 -12.48 -7.31 7.77
N ASN A 210 -13.14 -6.52 8.62
CA ASN A 210 -14.58 -6.61 8.87
C ASN A 210 -15.40 -5.48 8.25
N GLY A 211 -14.77 -4.63 7.45
CA GLY A 211 -15.47 -3.58 6.74
C GLY A 211 -16.34 -4.09 5.59
N THR A 212 -17.08 -3.18 4.98
CA THR A 212 -17.97 -3.41 3.85
C THR A 212 -17.37 -2.88 2.56
N ALA A 213 -17.76 -3.45 1.43
CA ALA A 213 -17.31 -2.99 0.11
C ALA A 213 -17.87 -1.61 -0.22
N LYS A 214 -17.03 -0.73 -0.77
CA LYS A 214 -17.37 0.62 -1.21
C LYS A 214 -16.90 0.86 -2.62
N PRO A 215 -17.79 0.89 -3.62
CA PRO A 215 -17.42 1.29 -4.98
C PRO A 215 -16.95 2.74 -5.00
N VAL A 216 -15.76 2.98 -5.58
CA VAL A 216 -15.18 4.33 -5.73
C VAL A 216 -14.81 4.61 -7.17
N GLY A 217 -14.37 3.59 -7.91
CA GLY A 217 -14.02 3.71 -9.33
C GLY A 217 -12.73 4.50 -9.56
N ALA A 218 -11.79 4.46 -8.63
CA ALA A 218 -10.55 5.23 -8.71
C ALA A 218 -9.30 4.35 -8.72
N VAL A 219 -8.31 4.73 -9.52
CA VAL A 219 -6.92 4.28 -9.43
C VAL A 219 -6.04 5.48 -9.12
N VAL A 220 -5.23 5.39 -8.06
CA VAL A 220 -4.30 6.47 -7.69
C VAL A 220 -2.88 5.97 -7.84
N MET A 221 -2.06 6.69 -8.62
CA MET A 221 -0.65 6.37 -8.85
C MET A 221 0.23 7.54 -8.44
N GLY A 222 1.36 7.26 -7.80
CA GLY A 222 2.33 8.31 -7.44
C GLY A 222 3.62 7.76 -6.86
N ALA A 223 4.69 8.56 -6.98
CA ALA A 223 6.02 8.26 -6.45
C ALA A 223 6.24 8.82 -5.02
N ASP A 224 5.44 9.78 -4.59
CA ASP A 224 5.40 10.27 -3.20
C ASP A 224 4.28 9.54 -2.45
N LEU A 225 4.63 8.56 -1.60
CA LEU A 225 3.67 7.73 -0.91
C LEU A 225 2.80 8.51 0.07
N VAL A 226 3.34 9.56 0.71
CA VAL A 226 2.57 10.43 1.62
C VAL A 226 1.51 11.20 0.83
N ALA A 227 1.88 11.74 -0.34
CA ALA A 227 0.96 12.43 -1.22
C ALA A 227 -0.13 11.50 -1.78
N VAL A 228 0.24 10.26 -2.15
CA VAL A 228 -0.71 9.22 -2.58
C VAL A 228 -1.70 8.92 -1.47
N ASP A 229 -1.22 8.66 -0.25
CA ASP A 229 -2.07 8.31 0.88
C ASP A 229 -2.95 9.50 1.31
N ALA A 230 -2.42 10.73 1.31
CA ALA A 230 -3.19 11.95 1.58
C ALA A 230 -4.31 12.16 0.53
N THR A 231 -4.00 11.93 -0.74
CA THR A 231 -4.98 11.99 -1.84
C THR A 231 -6.07 10.92 -1.67
N CYS A 232 -5.69 9.69 -1.34
CA CYS A 232 -6.63 8.61 -1.06
C CYS A 232 -7.52 8.91 0.15
N CYS A 233 -6.97 9.50 1.21
CA CYS A 233 -7.77 9.95 2.35
C CYS A 233 -8.82 10.99 1.92
N ARG A 234 -8.45 11.96 1.07
CA ARG A 234 -9.41 12.96 0.55
C ARG A 234 -10.48 12.32 -0.33
N LEU A 235 -10.12 11.31 -1.15
CA LEU A 235 -11.12 10.50 -1.90
C LEU A 235 -12.11 9.81 -0.97
N MET A 236 -11.65 9.32 0.19
CA MET A 236 -12.50 8.71 1.22
C MET A 236 -13.23 9.74 2.10
N LYS A 237 -13.01 11.04 1.89
CA LYS A 237 -13.44 12.16 2.76
C LYS A 237 -12.95 12.01 4.21
N LEU A 238 -11.75 11.46 4.38
CA LEU A 238 -11.04 11.39 5.65
C LEU A 238 -9.98 12.49 5.70
N PRO A 239 -9.82 13.23 6.83
CA PRO A 239 -8.80 14.26 6.94
C PRO A 239 -7.40 13.62 7.10
N PRO A 240 -6.50 13.71 6.08
CA PRO A 240 -5.20 13.05 6.14
C PRO A 240 -4.32 13.60 7.27
N GLU A 241 -4.45 14.87 7.60
CA GLU A 241 -3.67 15.55 8.63
C GLU A 241 -3.96 15.00 10.04
N ARG A 242 -5.13 14.41 10.25
CA ARG A 242 -5.49 13.77 11.52
C ARG A 242 -4.99 12.33 11.66
N LEU A 243 -4.46 11.72 10.60
CA LEU A 243 -3.90 10.38 10.68
C LEU A 243 -2.45 10.46 11.21
N PRO A 244 -2.14 9.89 12.39
CA PRO A 244 -0.81 10.00 12.99
C PRO A 244 0.31 9.54 12.07
N THR A 245 0.09 8.49 11.28
CA THR A 245 1.09 7.99 10.32
C THR A 245 1.45 9.02 9.26
N LEU A 246 0.45 9.70 8.68
CA LEU A 246 0.69 10.69 7.63
C LEU A 246 1.30 11.97 8.20
N ALA A 247 0.80 12.44 9.33
CA ALA A 247 1.35 13.59 10.01
C ALA A 247 2.83 13.37 10.38
N MET A 248 3.17 12.23 10.99
CA MET A 248 4.56 11.87 11.31
C MET A 248 5.45 11.73 10.07
N ALA A 249 4.94 11.12 9.00
CA ALA A 249 5.67 10.97 7.75
C ALA A 249 5.98 12.34 7.11
N ALA A 250 5.03 13.26 7.11
CA ALA A 250 5.23 14.62 6.63
C ALA A 250 6.23 15.41 7.50
N MET A 251 6.14 15.33 8.83
CA MET A 251 7.11 15.93 9.77
C MET A 251 8.54 15.40 9.54
N LYS A 252 8.68 14.13 9.17
CA LYS A 252 9.97 13.51 8.81
C LYS A 252 10.40 13.81 7.37
N ARG A 253 9.65 14.64 6.63
CA ARG A 253 9.92 15.02 5.24
C ARG A 253 9.96 13.83 4.28
N LEU A 254 9.18 12.79 4.58
CA LEU A 254 9.06 11.60 3.73
C LEU A 254 8.22 11.89 2.47
N GLY A 255 7.36 12.91 2.51
CA GLY A 255 6.53 13.34 1.39
C GLY A 255 5.57 14.47 1.78
N ARG A 256 4.68 14.84 0.86
CA ARG A 256 3.77 15.99 0.97
C ARG A 256 2.39 15.56 1.44
N ILE A 257 1.86 16.26 2.45
CA ILE A 257 0.51 15.99 2.97
C ILE A 257 -0.50 17.08 2.54
N ARG A 258 -0.04 18.33 2.36
CA ARG A 258 -0.92 19.46 2.02
C ARG A 258 -1.37 19.37 0.56
N GLU A 259 -2.67 19.51 0.32
CA GLU A 259 -3.25 19.40 -1.03
C GLU A 259 -2.61 20.38 -2.02
N ALA A 260 -2.39 21.62 -1.59
CA ALA A 260 -1.78 22.66 -2.42
C ALA A 260 -0.33 22.35 -2.86
N GLU A 261 0.35 21.43 -2.17
CA GLU A 261 1.73 21.03 -2.47
C GLU A 261 1.81 19.75 -3.33
N ILE A 262 0.66 19.08 -3.56
CA ILE A 262 0.59 17.82 -4.32
C ILE A 262 0.16 18.13 -5.75
N PRO A 263 1.07 17.98 -6.75
CA PRO A 263 0.67 18.09 -8.15
C PRO A 263 -0.35 17.00 -8.49
N GLN A 264 -1.58 17.41 -8.78
CA GLN A 264 -2.69 16.53 -9.11
C GLN A 264 -2.82 16.39 -10.62
N LEU A 265 -2.75 15.17 -11.14
CA LEU A 265 -2.95 14.84 -12.55
C LEU A 265 -4.18 13.95 -12.73
N GLY A 266 -4.82 14.07 -13.90
CA GLY A 266 -6.01 13.30 -14.26
C GLY A 266 -7.28 13.79 -13.57
N GLU A 267 -8.10 12.88 -13.06
CA GLU A 267 -9.39 13.22 -12.43
C GLU A 267 -9.19 14.05 -11.16
N PRO A 268 -9.95 15.14 -10.96
CA PRO A 268 -9.91 15.86 -9.71
C PRO A 268 -10.47 15.01 -8.56
N VAL A 269 -9.91 15.15 -7.36
CA VAL A 269 -10.39 14.43 -6.16
C VAL A 269 -11.90 14.56 -5.99
N ALA A 270 -12.44 15.77 -6.15
CA ALA A 270 -13.86 16.06 -5.95
C ALA A 270 -14.80 15.25 -6.88
N ALA A 271 -14.32 14.82 -8.05
CA ALA A 271 -15.13 14.06 -9.00
C ALA A 271 -15.36 12.60 -8.58
N LEU A 272 -14.48 12.05 -7.75
CA LEU A 272 -14.51 10.64 -7.31
C LEU A 272 -14.65 10.50 -5.78
N ALA A 273 -14.56 11.59 -5.04
CA ALA A 273 -14.61 11.55 -3.58
C ALA A 273 -15.98 11.06 -3.07
N THR A 274 -15.96 10.04 -2.23
CA THR A 274 -17.12 9.48 -1.56
C THR A 274 -16.87 9.34 -0.06
N ALA A 275 -17.88 9.62 0.76
CA ALA A 275 -17.71 9.50 2.21
C ALA A 275 -17.59 8.02 2.62
N PHE A 276 -16.53 7.70 3.33
CA PHE A 276 -16.32 6.40 3.95
C PHE A 276 -16.77 6.43 5.40
N GLU A 277 -17.39 5.36 5.83
CA GLU A 277 -17.63 5.13 7.25
C GLU A 277 -16.29 4.87 7.97
N TRP A 278 -16.10 5.55 9.12
CA TRP A 278 -14.95 5.31 9.96
C TRP A 278 -15.06 3.97 10.72
N PRO A 279 -13.93 3.32 11.02
CA PRO A 279 -13.94 2.19 11.95
C PRO A 279 -14.48 2.60 13.32
N PRO A 280 -15.22 1.73 14.02
CA PRO A 280 -15.67 2.00 15.38
C PRO A 280 -14.48 2.37 16.28
N LYS A 281 -14.64 3.43 17.10
CA LYS A 281 -13.64 3.89 18.08
C LYS A 281 -12.33 4.43 17.50
N VAL A 282 -12.19 4.58 16.18
CA VAL A 282 -10.98 5.12 15.55
C VAL A 282 -10.65 6.55 16.02
N GLU A 283 -11.66 7.34 16.38
CA GLU A 283 -11.50 8.73 16.85
C GLU A 283 -10.46 8.87 17.98
N LYS A 284 -10.32 7.86 18.85
CA LYS A 284 -9.32 7.85 19.94
C LYS A 284 -7.88 7.76 19.45
N GLN A 285 -7.67 7.44 18.19
CA GLN A 285 -6.36 7.24 17.57
C GLN A 285 -6.00 8.37 16.63
N LEU A 286 -6.97 9.23 16.30
CA LEU A 286 -6.75 10.38 15.45
C LEU A 286 -6.17 11.55 16.25
N LEU A 287 -5.32 12.34 15.59
CA LEU A 287 -4.85 13.61 16.14
C LEU A 287 -6.03 14.57 16.35
N THR A 288 -5.98 15.37 17.40
CA THR A 288 -6.90 16.51 17.54
C THR A 288 -6.63 17.52 16.41
N ALA A 289 -7.57 18.44 16.20
CA ALA A 289 -7.39 19.49 15.20
C ALA A 289 -6.14 20.37 15.48
N GLU A 290 -5.86 20.64 16.76
CA GLU A 290 -4.67 21.40 17.18
C GLU A 290 -3.37 20.62 16.91
N GLN A 291 -3.32 19.34 17.26
CA GLN A 291 -2.16 18.47 16.96
C GLN A 291 -1.92 18.32 15.46
N ALA A 292 -2.98 18.19 14.67
CA ALA A 292 -2.90 18.10 13.22
C ALA A 292 -2.36 19.41 12.60
N ALA A 293 -2.77 20.56 13.11
CA ALA A 293 -2.30 21.85 12.62
C ALA A 293 -0.79 22.09 12.87
N THR A 294 -0.24 21.51 13.93
CA THR A 294 1.21 21.60 14.23
C THR A 294 2.05 20.60 13.45
N ALA A 295 1.45 19.55 12.93
CA ALA A 295 2.13 18.47 12.17
C ALA A 295 2.13 18.72 10.65
N SER A 296 1.33 19.65 10.17
CA SER A 296 1.20 20.05 8.77
C SER A 296 1.91 21.37 8.49
#